data_e356c2caa2e1d3a62ec2415939a53051
#
_entry.id   e356c2caa2e1d3a62ec2415939a53051
#
_cell.length_a   1.000
_cell.length_b   1.000
_cell.length_c   1.000
_cell.angle_alpha   90.00
_cell.angle_beta   90.00
_cell.angle_gamma   90.00
#
_symmetry.space_group_name_H-M   'P 1'
#
loop_
_entity.id
_entity.type
_entity.pdbx_description
1 polymer ?
#
loop_
_entity_poly.entity_id
_entity_poly.type
_entity_poly.pdbx_seq_one_letter_code
_entity_poly.pdbx_strand_id
1 'polypeptide(L)'
;MLGAGLLQIPVIKKAKGMGIYVLSADDDPTAPGLALCDKPLVGYGIANKEAMLEVACREKIDGVIHPCSEVAMNTMGYINDQMGLAGVSLETAIRATNKHLMREAFEQYGAPSPKSFCFTDMEVAWGYFCTEFPKDAILKPSRNSGSRGIARIPSTIDEAHFAELFERAKEESRDKSVMLEQFVEGPEFSVEIIVWNGQVNVLQVTDKKTTEDPYFVELGHNQPSLFPQAIVEAVKNAAVLGVKALKVNNCACHAEVKVQDGQAYLMEIGARLGGDFISTELTHLSTGIDMVAAAISVALGMEPDLTPKTQPQGVCIRYWHPTPGRLVAIENEDYAKKDYVYQYEIYHQLGDMIPEVKSSLDRSGHVIVTAPTAKEAIDRAEDVISNVKLETK
;
A
#
# COMPACT_ATOMS: atom_id res chain seq x y z
N MET A 1 4.78 8.60 -16.28
CA MET A 1 4.76 8.46 -14.81
C MET A 1 3.85 9.52 -14.24
N LEU A 2 2.84 9.14 -13.49
CA LEU A 2 2.00 10.06 -12.73
C LEU A 2 2.51 10.11 -11.28
N GLY A 3 2.95 11.30 -10.86
CA GLY A 3 3.68 11.56 -9.64
C GLY A 3 5.21 11.52 -9.80
N ALA A 4 5.91 12.31 -8.98
CA ALA A 4 7.37 12.40 -8.92
C ALA A 4 7.90 12.57 -7.47
N GLY A 5 7.11 12.21 -6.47
CA GLY A 5 7.51 12.20 -5.06
C GLY A 5 8.51 11.09 -4.72
N LEU A 6 8.85 10.95 -3.46
CA LEU A 6 9.84 9.98 -2.98
C LEU A 6 9.51 8.52 -3.38
N LEU A 7 8.24 8.13 -3.29
CA LEU A 7 7.81 6.77 -3.62
C LEU A 7 7.89 6.43 -5.11
N GLN A 8 7.95 7.44 -5.99
CA GLN A 8 8.09 7.27 -7.43
C GLN A 8 9.55 7.15 -7.89
N ILE A 9 10.50 7.60 -7.08
CA ILE A 9 11.95 7.59 -7.42
C ILE A 9 12.46 6.19 -7.83
N PRO A 10 12.17 5.11 -7.10
CA PRO A 10 12.63 3.77 -7.50
C PRO A 10 12.15 3.37 -8.89
N VAL A 11 10.90 3.69 -9.22
CA VAL A 11 10.30 3.34 -10.52
C VAL A 11 10.89 4.21 -11.65
N ILE A 12 11.11 5.52 -11.42
CA ILE A 12 11.77 6.42 -12.38
C ILE A 12 13.20 5.91 -12.68
N LYS A 13 13.97 5.62 -11.63
CA LYS A 13 15.34 5.10 -11.78
C LYS A 13 15.36 3.76 -12.54
N LYS A 14 14.44 2.86 -12.20
CA LYS A 14 14.33 1.56 -12.86
C LYS A 14 13.99 1.72 -14.34
N ALA A 15 12.98 2.52 -14.69
CA ALA A 15 12.59 2.76 -16.08
C ALA A 15 13.75 3.33 -16.90
N LYS A 16 14.48 4.31 -16.36
CA LYS A 16 15.69 4.84 -17.01
C LYS A 16 16.78 3.80 -17.17
N GLY A 17 17.00 2.96 -16.17
CA GLY A 17 17.94 1.83 -16.23
C GLY A 17 17.56 0.79 -17.28
N MET A 18 16.28 0.68 -17.65
CA MET A 18 15.76 -0.14 -18.74
C MET A 18 15.86 0.56 -20.12
N GLY A 19 16.41 1.77 -20.20
CA GLY A 19 16.53 2.55 -21.44
C GLY A 19 15.23 3.24 -21.87
N ILE A 20 14.25 3.38 -20.98
CA ILE A 20 12.96 3.99 -21.27
C ILE A 20 13.06 5.51 -21.04
N TYR A 21 12.53 6.29 -21.98
CA TYR A 21 12.39 7.75 -21.83
C TYR A 21 11.22 8.08 -20.89
N VAL A 22 11.53 8.71 -19.77
CA VAL A 22 10.58 8.91 -18.67
C VAL A 22 10.11 10.36 -18.62
N LEU A 23 8.79 10.56 -18.84
CA LEU A 23 8.10 11.80 -18.49
C LEU A 23 7.47 11.62 -17.11
N SER A 24 7.70 12.56 -16.18
CA SER A 24 7.05 12.55 -14.87
C SER A 24 6.23 13.79 -14.65
N ALA A 25 4.95 13.62 -14.30
CA ALA A 25 4.03 14.70 -13.98
C ALA A 25 3.84 14.79 -12.46
N ASP A 26 3.98 15.98 -11.89
CA ASP A 26 3.67 16.27 -10.49
C ASP A 26 3.15 17.70 -10.36
N ASP A 27 2.29 17.94 -9.37
CA ASP A 27 1.78 19.29 -9.09
C ASP A 27 2.74 20.08 -8.21
N ASP A 28 3.59 19.41 -7.44
CA ASP A 28 4.67 20.02 -6.67
C ASP A 28 5.91 20.20 -7.57
N PRO A 29 6.29 21.45 -7.91
CA PRO A 29 7.48 21.72 -8.73
C PRO A 29 8.79 21.31 -8.04
N THR A 30 8.76 21.04 -6.74
CA THR A 30 9.92 20.62 -5.95
C THR A 30 10.01 19.11 -5.77
N ALA A 31 9.06 18.35 -6.34
CA ALA A 31 9.03 16.89 -6.23
C ALA A 31 10.36 16.27 -6.73
N PRO A 32 11.06 15.48 -5.89
CA PRO A 32 12.45 15.09 -6.15
C PRO A 32 12.63 14.21 -7.39
N GLY A 33 11.61 13.47 -7.80
CA GLY A 33 11.63 12.65 -9.00
C GLY A 33 11.64 13.45 -10.30
N LEU A 34 11.20 14.72 -10.29
CA LEU A 34 11.25 15.60 -11.47
C LEU A 34 12.68 15.86 -11.94
N ALA A 35 13.64 15.92 -11.02
CA ALA A 35 15.05 16.06 -11.35
C ALA A 35 15.69 14.78 -11.94
N LEU A 36 15.02 13.64 -11.83
CA LEU A 36 15.53 12.34 -12.24
C LEU A 36 14.95 11.85 -13.57
N CYS A 37 13.78 12.37 -13.97
CA CYS A 37 13.14 12.00 -15.24
C CYS A 37 13.79 12.73 -16.44
N ASP A 38 13.45 12.30 -17.65
CA ASP A 38 13.96 12.93 -18.89
C ASP A 38 13.18 14.20 -19.25
N LYS A 39 11.87 14.23 -18.88
CA LYS A 39 11.02 15.39 -19.12
C LYS A 39 10.07 15.62 -17.94
N PRO A 40 10.31 16.66 -17.14
CA PRO A 40 9.39 17.05 -16.08
C PRO A 40 8.14 17.76 -16.66
N LEU A 41 6.98 17.48 -16.07
CA LEU A 41 5.68 18.06 -16.41
C LEU A 41 5.04 18.58 -15.11
N VAL A 42 4.98 19.91 -14.95
CA VAL A 42 4.49 20.55 -13.72
C VAL A 42 3.22 21.34 -13.99
N GLY A 43 2.27 21.28 -13.03
CA GLY A 43 1.08 22.14 -13.03
C GLY A 43 -0.07 21.67 -13.91
N TYR A 44 -0.11 20.38 -14.29
CA TYR A 44 -1.21 19.82 -15.06
C TYR A 44 -2.32 19.21 -14.21
N GLY A 45 -2.06 18.95 -12.92
CA GLY A 45 -2.97 18.24 -12.03
C GLY A 45 -3.00 16.75 -12.33
N ILE A 46 -2.16 15.93 -11.66
CA ILE A 46 -2.10 14.48 -11.95
C ILE A 46 -3.44 13.75 -11.78
N ALA A 47 -4.36 14.30 -11.00
CA ALA A 47 -5.75 13.82 -10.85
C ALA A 47 -6.71 14.35 -11.93
N ASN A 48 -6.29 15.34 -12.75
CA ASN A 48 -7.08 15.87 -13.85
C ASN A 48 -6.86 15.00 -15.09
N LYS A 49 -7.75 14.02 -15.27
CA LYS A 49 -7.63 13.00 -16.30
C LYS A 49 -7.70 13.55 -17.72
N GLU A 50 -8.48 14.63 -17.96
CA GLU A 50 -8.62 15.28 -19.26
C GLU A 50 -7.31 16.00 -19.64
N ALA A 51 -6.76 16.82 -18.75
CA ALA A 51 -5.50 17.53 -18.98
C ALA A 51 -4.34 16.54 -19.17
N MET A 52 -4.28 15.49 -18.38
CA MET A 52 -3.25 14.46 -18.50
C MET A 52 -3.39 13.63 -19.78
N LEU A 53 -4.61 13.39 -20.27
CA LEU A 53 -4.81 12.75 -21.58
C LEU A 53 -4.29 13.62 -22.73
N GLU A 54 -4.56 14.94 -22.70
CA GLU A 54 -4.02 15.88 -23.70
C GLU A 54 -2.49 15.83 -23.73
N VAL A 55 -1.85 15.83 -22.55
CA VAL A 55 -0.40 15.66 -22.43
C VAL A 55 0.05 14.32 -23.00
N ALA A 56 -0.59 13.22 -22.61
CA ALA A 56 -0.25 11.88 -23.06
C ALA A 56 -0.31 11.75 -24.59
N CYS A 57 -1.38 12.27 -25.22
CA CYS A 57 -1.54 12.29 -26.68
C CYS A 57 -0.49 13.15 -27.37
N ARG A 58 -0.21 14.35 -26.84
CA ARG A 58 0.81 15.27 -27.39
C ARG A 58 2.20 14.64 -27.34
N GLU A 59 2.54 14.00 -26.24
CA GLU A 59 3.83 13.36 -26.03
C GLU A 59 3.92 11.95 -26.67
N LYS A 60 2.82 11.40 -27.15
CA LYS A 60 2.73 10.08 -27.80
C LYS A 60 3.35 8.97 -26.95
N ILE A 61 2.91 8.89 -25.68
CA ILE A 61 3.45 7.90 -24.74
C ILE A 61 3.08 6.46 -25.15
N ASP A 62 3.94 5.50 -24.82
CA ASP A 62 3.74 4.07 -25.05
C ASP A 62 3.13 3.35 -23.84
N GLY A 63 3.14 3.98 -22.66
CA GLY A 63 2.56 3.43 -21.43
C GLY A 63 2.46 4.47 -20.33
N VAL A 64 1.60 4.22 -19.34
CA VAL A 64 1.44 5.05 -18.17
C VAL A 64 1.45 4.22 -16.90
N ILE A 65 2.13 4.70 -15.87
CA ILE A 65 2.22 4.04 -14.56
C ILE A 65 2.04 5.06 -13.43
N HIS A 66 1.35 4.64 -12.37
CA HIS A 66 1.18 5.38 -11.12
C HIS A 66 1.46 4.46 -9.95
N PRO A 67 2.69 4.47 -9.39
CA PRO A 67 3.06 3.59 -8.29
C PRO A 67 2.68 4.15 -6.92
N CYS A 68 2.34 3.26 -6.00
CA CYS A 68 2.30 3.49 -4.55
C CYS A 68 1.27 4.52 -4.02
N SER A 69 0.31 4.99 -4.83
CA SER A 69 -0.73 5.91 -4.38
C SER A 69 -2.02 5.71 -5.17
N GLU A 70 -3.12 6.28 -4.70
CA GLU A 70 -4.44 6.15 -5.36
C GLU A 70 -4.87 7.42 -6.10
N VAL A 71 -4.15 8.52 -5.91
CA VAL A 71 -4.56 9.87 -6.35
C VAL A 71 -4.79 9.93 -7.85
N ALA A 72 -3.92 9.32 -8.65
CA ALA A 72 -3.98 9.37 -10.10
C ALA A 72 -4.37 8.03 -10.76
N MET A 73 -4.90 7.06 -9.99
CA MET A 73 -5.32 5.76 -10.55
C MET A 73 -6.42 5.92 -11.61
N ASN A 74 -7.42 6.77 -11.35
CA ASN A 74 -8.49 7.03 -12.32
C ASN A 74 -7.95 7.75 -13.57
N THR A 75 -6.97 8.62 -13.41
CA THR A 75 -6.28 9.28 -14.53
C THR A 75 -5.52 8.25 -15.38
N MET A 76 -4.79 7.34 -14.72
CA MET A 76 -4.09 6.25 -15.40
C MET A 76 -5.06 5.36 -16.19
N GLY A 77 -6.15 4.90 -15.56
CA GLY A 77 -7.14 4.07 -16.23
C GLY A 77 -7.83 4.80 -17.40
N TYR A 78 -8.12 6.09 -17.25
CA TYR A 78 -8.71 6.88 -18.32
C TYR A 78 -7.76 7.04 -19.53
N ILE A 79 -6.48 7.30 -19.29
CA ILE A 79 -5.47 7.39 -20.36
C ILE A 79 -5.35 6.04 -21.08
N ASN A 80 -5.27 4.92 -20.34
CA ASN A 80 -5.19 3.58 -20.94
C ASN A 80 -6.37 3.31 -21.88
N ASP A 81 -7.60 3.58 -21.41
CA ASP A 81 -8.81 3.36 -22.22
C ASP A 81 -8.85 4.24 -23.47
N GLN A 82 -8.51 5.54 -23.36
CA GLN A 82 -8.61 6.48 -24.46
C GLN A 82 -7.52 6.28 -25.54
N MET A 83 -6.34 5.85 -25.12
CA MET A 83 -5.20 5.64 -26.03
C MET A 83 -5.02 4.18 -26.43
N GLY A 84 -5.80 3.25 -25.88
CA GLY A 84 -5.65 1.81 -26.15
C GLY A 84 -4.34 1.23 -25.60
N LEU A 85 -3.83 1.79 -24.49
CA LEU A 85 -2.59 1.34 -23.86
C LEU A 85 -2.85 0.11 -22.97
N ALA A 86 -1.79 -0.65 -22.72
CA ALA A 86 -1.83 -1.72 -21.74
C ALA A 86 -1.98 -1.14 -20.33
N GLY A 87 -2.72 -1.84 -19.46
CA GLY A 87 -2.93 -1.42 -18.08
C GLY A 87 -4.36 -1.62 -17.60
N VAL A 88 -4.65 -1.10 -16.42
CA VAL A 88 -6.02 -1.13 -15.88
C VAL A 88 -6.94 -0.20 -16.64
N SER A 89 -8.21 -0.61 -16.80
CA SER A 89 -9.27 0.26 -17.34
C SER A 89 -9.69 1.31 -16.30
N LEU A 90 -10.38 2.35 -16.73
CA LEU A 90 -11.00 3.32 -15.83
C LEU A 90 -12.01 2.65 -14.88
N GLU A 91 -12.80 1.69 -15.37
CA GLU A 91 -13.74 0.93 -14.55
C GLU A 91 -13.03 0.20 -13.41
N THR A 92 -11.94 -0.51 -13.71
CA THR A 92 -11.12 -1.20 -12.71
C THR A 92 -10.48 -0.21 -11.72
N ALA A 93 -9.93 0.92 -12.22
CA ALA A 93 -9.34 1.95 -11.37
C ALA A 93 -10.36 2.54 -10.39
N ILE A 94 -11.57 2.82 -10.84
CA ILE A 94 -12.68 3.31 -9.99
C ILE A 94 -13.02 2.28 -8.91
N ARG A 95 -13.16 1.00 -9.26
CA ARG A 95 -13.45 -0.07 -8.29
C ARG A 95 -12.31 -0.24 -7.27
N ALA A 96 -11.06 -0.18 -7.71
CA ALA A 96 -9.90 -0.33 -6.85
C ALA A 96 -9.63 0.88 -5.92
N THR A 97 -10.27 2.03 -6.19
CA THR A 97 -10.12 3.26 -5.37
C THR A 97 -11.38 3.67 -4.62
N ASN A 98 -12.41 2.84 -4.64
CA ASN A 98 -13.66 3.04 -3.90
C ASN A 98 -14.00 1.75 -3.14
N LYS A 99 -13.93 1.81 -1.80
CA LYS A 99 -14.11 0.63 -0.94
C LYS A 99 -15.51 0.03 -1.05
N HIS A 100 -16.52 0.84 -1.27
CA HIS A 100 -17.90 0.35 -1.48
C HIS A 100 -17.99 -0.48 -2.77
N LEU A 101 -17.57 0.08 -3.91
CA LEU A 101 -17.58 -0.64 -5.18
C LEU A 101 -16.66 -1.88 -5.17
N MET A 102 -15.57 -1.81 -4.43
CA MET A 102 -14.67 -2.95 -4.22
C MET A 102 -15.38 -4.09 -3.47
N ARG A 103 -16.11 -3.78 -2.40
CA ARG A 103 -16.90 -4.77 -1.65
C ARG A 103 -18.00 -5.39 -2.50
N GLU A 104 -18.76 -4.58 -3.25
CA GLU A 104 -19.75 -5.08 -4.19
C GLU A 104 -19.15 -6.06 -5.22
N ALA A 105 -17.99 -5.72 -5.78
CA ALA A 105 -17.30 -6.59 -6.72
C ALA A 105 -16.85 -7.90 -6.05
N PHE A 106 -16.33 -7.85 -4.82
CA PHE A 106 -15.95 -9.04 -4.06
C PHE A 106 -17.15 -9.96 -3.79
N GLU A 107 -18.25 -9.41 -3.34
CA GLU A 107 -19.49 -10.14 -3.08
C GLU A 107 -20.04 -10.80 -4.35
N GLN A 108 -20.17 -10.05 -5.44
CA GLN A 108 -20.65 -10.55 -6.73
C GLN A 108 -19.80 -11.70 -7.29
N TYR A 109 -18.50 -11.66 -7.04
CA TYR A 109 -17.58 -12.70 -7.52
C TYR A 109 -17.38 -13.85 -6.53
N GLY A 110 -17.88 -13.73 -5.30
CA GLY A 110 -17.65 -14.68 -4.22
C GLY A 110 -16.23 -14.64 -3.64
N ALA A 111 -15.55 -13.50 -3.73
CA ALA A 111 -14.26 -13.29 -3.08
C ALA A 111 -14.46 -12.99 -1.59
N PRO A 112 -13.71 -13.64 -0.68
CA PRO A 112 -13.94 -13.51 0.75
C PRO A 112 -13.59 -12.10 1.23
N SER A 113 -14.57 -11.41 1.82
CA SER A 113 -14.38 -10.07 2.41
C SER A 113 -15.26 -9.89 3.63
N PRO A 114 -14.99 -8.91 4.51
CA PRO A 114 -15.86 -8.63 5.65
C PRO A 114 -17.27 -8.26 5.20
N LYS A 115 -18.27 -8.59 6.01
CA LYS A 115 -19.62 -8.04 5.87
C LYS A 115 -19.52 -6.52 5.94
N SER A 116 -20.11 -5.81 4.97
CA SER A 116 -19.93 -4.36 4.84
C SER A 116 -21.17 -3.67 4.29
N PHE A 117 -21.36 -2.43 4.70
CA PHE A 117 -22.41 -1.53 4.22
C PHE A 117 -21.82 -0.14 4.04
N CYS A 118 -22.45 0.66 3.17
CA CYS A 118 -22.03 2.02 2.89
C CYS A 118 -23.17 3.00 3.19
N PHE A 119 -22.87 4.07 3.94
CA PHE A 119 -23.88 5.03 4.40
C PHE A 119 -23.40 6.47 4.17
N THR A 120 -24.37 7.36 3.96
CA THR A 120 -24.20 8.82 3.98
C THR A 120 -24.96 9.46 5.15
N ASP A 121 -25.84 8.69 5.79
CA ASP A 121 -26.71 9.08 6.90
C ASP A 121 -26.32 8.30 8.17
N MET A 122 -26.08 9.03 9.25
CA MET A 122 -25.61 8.48 10.53
C MET A 122 -26.69 7.66 11.24
N GLU A 123 -27.95 8.15 11.23
CA GLU A 123 -29.04 7.46 11.95
C GLU A 123 -29.35 6.09 11.30
N VAL A 124 -29.30 6.03 9.96
CA VAL A 124 -29.44 4.78 9.23
C VAL A 124 -28.29 3.83 9.54
N ALA A 125 -27.04 4.34 9.54
CA ALA A 125 -25.85 3.54 9.87
C ALA A 125 -25.92 2.98 11.31
N TRP A 126 -26.37 3.79 12.27
CA TRP A 126 -26.57 3.37 13.65
C TRP A 126 -27.60 2.24 13.78
N GLY A 127 -28.75 2.38 13.10
CA GLY A 127 -29.76 1.32 13.07
C GLY A 127 -29.22 -0.02 12.54
N TYR A 128 -28.42 0.04 11.47
CA TYR A 128 -27.75 -1.15 10.93
C TYR A 128 -26.69 -1.70 11.87
N PHE A 129 -25.90 -0.84 12.51
CA PHE A 129 -24.91 -1.29 13.51
C PHE A 129 -25.58 -2.10 14.62
N CYS A 130 -26.66 -1.59 15.22
CA CYS A 130 -27.39 -2.24 16.31
C CYS A 130 -27.99 -3.60 15.91
N THR A 131 -28.37 -3.79 14.65
CA THR A 131 -29.07 -5.01 14.18
C THR A 131 -28.12 -6.03 13.53
N GLU A 132 -27.13 -5.56 12.77
CA GLU A 132 -26.33 -6.40 11.89
C GLU A 132 -24.94 -6.74 12.45
N PHE A 133 -24.47 -6.00 13.48
CA PHE A 133 -23.15 -6.18 14.05
C PHE A 133 -23.20 -6.49 15.56
N PRO A 134 -23.40 -7.78 15.92
CA PRO A 134 -23.44 -8.20 17.32
C PRO A 134 -22.05 -8.17 18.00
N LYS A 135 -21.01 -7.95 17.23
CA LYS A 135 -19.60 -7.81 17.66
C LYS A 135 -19.08 -6.45 17.21
N ASP A 136 -17.82 -6.20 17.55
CA ASP A 136 -17.13 -4.99 17.11
C ASP A 136 -17.16 -4.82 15.59
N ALA A 137 -17.21 -3.58 15.16
CA ALA A 137 -17.21 -3.17 13.76
C ALA A 137 -16.10 -2.17 13.48
N ILE A 138 -15.95 -1.78 12.23
CA ILE A 138 -15.07 -0.71 11.77
C ILE A 138 -15.90 0.34 11.03
N LEU A 139 -15.72 1.61 11.39
CA LEU A 139 -16.08 2.75 10.54
C LEU A 139 -14.84 3.23 9.78
N LYS A 140 -15.01 3.48 8.49
CA LYS A 140 -13.93 4.04 7.66
C LYS A 140 -14.47 4.85 6.47
N PRO A 141 -13.73 5.84 5.97
CA PRO A 141 -14.10 6.54 4.74
C PRO A 141 -14.22 5.56 3.57
N SER A 142 -15.23 5.71 2.72
CA SER A 142 -15.35 4.93 1.48
C SER A 142 -14.21 5.23 0.51
N ARG A 143 -13.76 6.50 0.45
CA ARG A 143 -12.74 6.99 -0.46
C ARG A 143 -11.66 7.79 0.27
N ASN A 144 -10.69 7.09 0.84
CA ASN A 144 -9.48 7.65 1.43
C ASN A 144 -8.39 6.56 1.51
N SER A 145 -7.14 6.98 1.78
CA SER A 145 -5.97 6.11 1.94
C SER A 145 -5.17 6.49 3.20
N GLY A 146 -4.24 5.61 3.64
CA GLY A 146 -3.34 5.87 4.76
C GLY A 146 -4.04 5.86 6.13
N SER A 147 -4.99 4.97 6.34
CA SER A 147 -5.70 4.72 7.62
C SER A 147 -6.41 5.92 8.25
N ARG A 148 -6.55 7.05 7.54
CA ARG A 148 -7.20 8.26 8.05
C ARG A 148 -8.71 8.07 8.17
N GLY A 149 -9.26 8.48 9.33
CA GLY A 149 -10.69 8.39 9.61
C GLY A 149 -11.19 6.98 9.91
N ILE A 150 -10.31 5.98 10.09
CA ILE A 150 -10.68 4.63 10.52
C ILE A 150 -10.91 4.63 12.03
N ALA A 151 -11.94 3.93 12.48
CA ALA A 151 -12.23 3.73 13.88
C ALA A 151 -12.83 2.34 14.14
N ARG A 152 -12.29 1.63 15.14
CA ARG A 152 -12.94 0.45 15.71
C ARG A 152 -14.12 0.88 16.54
N ILE A 153 -15.25 0.23 16.37
CA ILE A 153 -16.49 0.46 17.05
C ILE A 153 -16.76 -0.75 17.96
N PRO A 154 -16.60 -0.62 19.29
CA PRO A 154 -16.94 -1.69 20.19
C PRO A 154 -18.46 -1.92 20.19
N SER A 155 -18.89 -3.17 20.34
CA SER A 155 -20.32 -3.54 20.38
C SER A 155 -21.12 -2.85 21.51
N THR A 156 -20.42 -2.25 22.46
CA THR A 156 -20.99 -1.54 23.63
C THR A 156 -21.02 -0.01 23.48
N ILE A 157 -20.65 0.52 22.30
CA ILE A 157 -20.65 1.97 22.05
C ILE A 157 -22.06 2.55 22.17
N ASP A 158 -22.16 3.76 22.68
CA ASP A 158 -23.42 4.51 22.62
C ASP A 158 -23.57 5.30 21.30
N GLU A 159 -24.78 5.73 21.01
CA GLU A 159 -25.12 6.45 19.78
C GLU A 159 -24.35 7.75 19.61
N ALA A 160 -24.09 8.49 20.70
CA ALA A 160 -23.42 9.78 20.64
C ALA A 160 -21.95 9.63 20.20
N HIS A 161 -21.22 8.67 20.78
CA HIS A 161 -19.86 8.38 20.37
C HIS A 161 -19.80 7.75 18.97
N PHE A 162 -20.78 6.90 18.60
CA PHE A 162 -20.86 6.39 17.24
C PHE A 162 -21.02 7.53 16.22
N ALA A 163 -21.88 8.52 16.52
CA ALA A 163 -22.10 9.68 15.67
C ALA A 163 -20.83 10.51 15.48
N GLU A 164 -20.05 10.75 16.54
CA GLU A 164 -18.77 11.46 16.46
C GLU A 164 -17.79 10.74 15.51
N LEU A 165 -17.67 9.42 15.64
CA LEU A 165 -16.76 8.62 14.80
C LEU A 165 -17.25 8.54 13.35
N PHE A 166 -18.57 8.47 13.14
CA PHE A 166 -19.17 8.48 11.81
C PHE A 166 -18.90 9.80 11.08
N GLU A 167 -19.17 10.95 11.72
CA GLU A 167 -18.93 12.26 11.10
C GLU A 167 -17.43 12.48 10.83
N ARG A 168 -16.54 12.06 11.73
CA ARG A 168 -15.09 12.08 11.46
C ARG A 168 -14.71 11.26 10.24
N ALA A 169 -15.23 10.05 10.08
CA ALA A 169 -14.98 9.22 8.91
C ALA A 169 -15.56 9.86 7.64
N LYS A 170 -16.74 10.48 7.74
CA LYS A 170 -17.41 11.18 6.66
C LYS A 170 -16.65 12.43 6.19
N GLU A 171 -16.08 13.20 7.12
CA GLU A 171 -15.25 14.37 6.80
C GLU A 171 -14.02 13.97 5.99
N GLU A 172 -13.36 12.86 6.37
CA GLU A 172 -12.20 12.30 5.70
C GLU A 172 -12.54 11.64 4.35
N SER A 173 -13.80 11.32 4.07
CA SER A 173 -14.20 10.69 2.82
C SER A 173 -14.39 11.71 1.70
N ARG A 174 -13.76 11.48 0.54
CA ARG A 174 -13.88 12.36 -0.63
C ARG A 174 -15.30 12.43 -1.20
N ASP A 175 -16.09 11.37 -1.04
CA ASP A 175 -17.48 11.28 -1.51
C ASP A 175 -18.52 11.40 -0.37
N LYS A 176 -18.03 11.72 0.85
CA LYS A 176 -18.86 11.88 2.03
C LYS A 176 -19.66 10.63 2.43
N SER A 177 -19.23 9.46 1.97
CA SER A 177 -19.78 8.17 2.37
C SER A 177 -18.86 7.43 3.33
N VAL A 178 -19.46 6.64 4.22
CA VAL A 178 -18.78 5.92 5.30
C VAL A 178 -19.11 4.43 5.17
N MET A 179 -18.08 3.61 5.20
CA MET A 179 -18.18 2.16 5.29
C MET A 179 -18.34 1.74 6.75
N LEU A 180 -19.33 0.90 7.03
CA LEU A 180 -19.50 0.16 8.28
C LEU A 180 -19.22 -1.31 7.97
N GLU A 181 -18.18 -1.88 8.55
CA GLU A 181 -17.72 -3.23 8.25
C GLU A 181 -17.52 -4.07 9.50
N GLN A 182 -17.64 -5.38 9.35
CA GLN A 182 -17.24 -6.35 10.36
C GLN A 182 -15.77 -6.11 10.74
N PHE A 183 -15.48 -6.01 12.03
CA PHE A 183 -14.11 -6.04 12.50
C PHE A 183 -13.56 -7.45 12.37
N VAL A 184 -12.52 -7.61 11.54
CA VAL A 184 -11.79 -8.88 11.39
C VAL A 184 -10.59 -8.85 12.30
N GLU A 185 -10.57 -9.74 13.29
CA GLU A 185 -9.49 -9.87 14.25
C GLU A 185 -8.43 -10.84 13.74
N GLY A 186 -7.16 -10.58 14.04
CA GLY A 186 -6.07 -11.48 13.68
C GLY A 186 -5.00 -10.85 12.80
N PRO A 187 -4.01 -11.65 12.36
CA PRO A 187 -2.87 -11.17 11.61
C PRO A 187 -3.24 -10.62 10.25
N GLU A 188 -2.48 -9.62 9.82
CA GLU A 188 -2.62 -8.95 8.54
C GLU A 188 -1.44 -9.26 7.63
N PHE A 189 -1.75 -9.42 6.35
CA PHE A 189 -0.82 -9.79 5.30
C PHE A 189 -0.96 -8.84 4.11
N SER A 190 0.14 -8.68 3.38
CA SER A 190 0.10 -8.14 2.02
C SER A 190 0.48 -9.23 1.02
N VAL A 191 -0.08 -9.13 -0.19
CA VAL A 191 0.21 -10.04 -1.30
C VAL A 191 0.61 -9.22 -2.51
N GLU A 192 1.83 -9.45 -2.97
CA GLU A 192 2.38 -8.77 -4.15
C GLU A 192 2.13 -9.61 -5.40
N ILE A 193 1.54 -8.99 -6.41
CA ILE A 193 1.00 -9.68 -7.59
C ILE A 193 1.37 -8.92 -8.87
N ILE A 194 1.68 -9.66 -9.93
CA ILE A 194 1.72 -9.16 -11.31
C ILE A 194 0.63 -9.86 -12.11
N VAL A 195 -0.23 -9.08 -12.74
CA VAL A 195 -1.25 -9.59 -13.66
C VAL A 195 -0.82 -9.30 -15.08
N TRP A 196 -0.79 -10.33 -15.91
CA TRP A 196 -0.45 -10.24 -17.34
C TRP A 196 -1.39 -11.10 -18.18
N ASN A 197 -2.09 -10.47 -19.13
CA ASN A 197 -3.03 -11.14 -20.03
C ASN A 197 -4.02 -12.08 -19.32
N GLY A 198 -4.58 -11.63 -18.17
CA GLY A 198 -5.53 -12.39 -17.37
C GLY A 198 -4.88 -13.42 -16.43
N GLN A 199 -3.58 -13.69 -16.57
CA GLN A 199 -2.86 -14.56 -15.64
C GLN A 199 -2.44 -13.78 -14.39
N VAL A 200 -2.85 -14.27 -13.23
CA VAL A 200 -2.53 -13.69 -11.92
C VAL A 200 -1.31 -14.41 -11.35
N ASN A 201 -0.18 -13.72 -11.27
CA ASN A 201 1.07 -14.27 -10.75
C ASN A 201 1.32 -13.68 -9.36
N VAL A 202 1.10 -14.47 -8.32
CA VAL A 202 1.43 -14.11 -6.94
C VAL A 202 2.94 -14.27 -6.76
N LEU A 203 3.61 -13.18 -6.41
CA LEU A 203 5.06 -13.16 -6.22
C LEU A 203 5.45 -13.47 -4.77
N GLN A 204 4.78 -12.80 -3.80
CA GLN A 204 5.15 -12.95 -2.40
C GLN A 204 3.98 -12.66 -1.46
N VAL A 205 4.03 -13.26 -0.27
CA VAL A 205 3.17 -12.92 0.88
C VAL A 205 4.04 -12.31 1.96
N THR A 206 3.58 -11.16 2.47
CA THR A 206 4.27 -10.35 3.48
C THR A 206 3.50 -10.42 4.78
N ASP A 207 4.16 -10.74 5.89
CA ASP A 207 3.57 -10.55 7.23
C ASP A 207 3.71 -9.09 7.63
N LYS A 208 2.65 -8.50 8.18
CA LYS A 208 2.62 -7.11 8.67
C LYS A 208 2.71 -7.08 10.19
N LYS A 209 3.53 -6.16 10.72
CA LYS A 209 3.58 -5.80 12.14
C LYS A 209 3.01 -4.40 12.28
N THR A 210 1.95 -4.23 13.06
CA THR A 210 1.26 -2.95 13.26
C THR A 210 1.28 -2.54 14.73
N THR A 211 1.01 -1.25 15.01
CA THR A 211 0.59 -0.82 16.33
C THR A 211 -0.77 -1.44 16.66
N GLU A 212 -1.13 -1.41 17.93
CA GLU A 212 -2.46 -1.76 18.38
C GLU A 212 -3.46 -0.61 18.12
N ASP A 213 -4.74 -0.83 18.52
CA ASP A 213 -5.77 0.18 18.56
C ASP A 213 -5.26 1.48 19.25
N PRO A 214 -5.61 2.67 18.78
CA PRO A 214 -6.59 2.97 17.72
C PRO A 214 -6.01 3.19 16.30
N TYR A 215 -4.69 3.17 16.10
CA TYR A 215 -4.10 3.71 14.87
C TYR A 215 -3.73 2.65 13.83
N PHE A 216 -3.40 1.42 14.23
CA PHE A 216 -3.01 0.30 13.35
C PHE A 216 -1.90 0.67 12.33
N VAL A 217 -0.90 1.45 12.79
CA VAL A 217 0.20 1.91 11.93
C VAL A 217 1.19 0.79 11.71
N GLU A 218 1.63 0.59 10.48
CA GLU A 218 2.65 -0.39 10.12
C GLU A 218 4.01 -0.05 10.74
N LEU A 219 4.51 -0.96 11.58
CA LEU A 219 5.82 -0.89 12.25
C LEU A 219 6.86 -1.82 11.62
N GLY A 220 6.46 -2.63 10.67
CA GLY A 220 7.37 -3.49 9.95
C GLY A 220 6.70 -4.57 9.11
N HIS A 221 7.50 -5.15 8.25
CA HIS A 221 7.11 -6.22 7.33
C HIS A 221 8.22 -7.27 7.27
N ASN A 222 7.86 -8.51 6.98
CA ASN A 222 8.84 -9.55 6.68
C ASN A 222 8.38 -10.47 5.55
N GLN A 223 9.32 -10.97 4.79
CA GLN A 223 9.16 -11.90 3.68
C GLN A 223 10.26 -12.98 3.71
N PRO A 224 9.94 -14.23 3.29
CA PRO A 224 8.61 -14.76 3.11
C PRO A 224 7.83 -14.84 4.44
N SER A 225 6.52 -15.07 4.35
CA SER A 225 5.67 -15.24 5.53
C SER A 225 6.15 -16.40 6.41
N LEU A 226 6.07 -16.21 7.74
CA LEU A 226 6.37 -17.25 8.75
C LEU A 226 5.14 -18.03 9.21
N PHE A 227 3.96 -17.69 8.70
CA PHE A 227 2.74 -18.40 9.05
C PHE A 227 2.68 -19.77 8.38
N PRO A 228 1.89 -20.72 8.95
CA PRO A 228 1.69 -22.05 8.37
C PRO A 228 1.26 -21.99 6.89
N GLN A 229 1.75 -22.93 6.09
CA GLN A 229 1.48 -22.97 4.64
C GLN A 229 -0.02 -22.90 4.31
N ALA A 230 -0.88 -23.52 5.12
CA ALA A 230 -2.33 -23.47 4.92
C ALA A 230 -2.89 -22.03 5.01
N ILE A 231 -2.36 -21.20 5.92
CA ILE A 231 -2.73 -19.81 6.05
C ILE A 231 -2.21 -18.99 4.85
N VAL A 232 -0.95 -19.20 4.47
CA VAL A 232 -0.33 -18.54 3.31
C VAL A 232 -1.12 -18.83 2.03
N GLU A 233 -1.54 -20.08 1.81
CA GLU A 233 -2.36 -20.45 0.65
C GLU A 233 -3.78 -19.87 0.72
N ALA A 234 -4.41 -19.79 1.90
CA ALA A 234 -5.70 -19.11 2.06
C ALA A 234 -5.59 -17.62 1.70
N VAL A 235 -4.53 -16.95 2.15
CA VAL A 235 -4.22 -15.55 1.84
C VAL A 235 -4.02 -15.33 0.33
N LYS A 236 -3.19 -16.17 -0.32
CA LYS A 236 -2.98 -16.11 -1.78
C LYS A 236 -4.27 -16.32 -2.56
N ASN A 237 -5.07 -17.32 -2.18
CA ASN A 237 -6.33 -17.64 -2.86
C ASN A 237 -7.33 -16.49 -2.74
N ALA A 238 -7.45 -15.87 -1.55
CA ALA A 238 -8.28 -14.70 -1.36
C ALA A 238 -7.84 -13.54 -2.28
N ALA A 239 -6.53 -13.23 -2.32
CA ALA A 239 -5.98 -12.19 -3.17
C ALA A 239 -6.26 -12.44 -4.66
N VAL A 240 -6.06 -13.68 -5.14
CA VAL A 240 -6.35 -14.07 -6.54
C VAL A 240 -7.83 -13.87 -6.89
N LEU A 241 -8.74 -14.27 -5.98
CA LEU A 241 -10.18 -14.08 -6.19
C LEU A 241 -10.54 -12.60 -6.25
N GLY A 242 -9.97 -11.78 -5.37
CA GLY A 242 -10.20 -10.34 -5.35
C GLY A 242 -9.69 -9.62 -6.60
N VAL A 243 -8.49 -9.96 -7.08
CA VAL A 243 -7.92 -9.44 -8.34
C VAL A 243 -8.85 -9.74 -9.52
N LYS A 244 -9.39 -10.97 -9.58
CA LYS A 244 -10.36 -11.37 -10.61
C LYS A 244 -11.69 -10.65 -10.46
N ALA A 245 -12.18 -10.46 -9.25
CA ALA A 245 -13.42 -9.74 -8.95
C ALA A 245 -13.35 -8.28 -9.43
N LEU A 246 -12.23 -7.62 -9.23
CA LEU A 246 -12.00 -6.25 -9.70
C LEU A 246 -11.68 -6.18 -11.21
N LYS A 247 -11.52 -7.32 -11.88
CA LYS A 247 -11.10 -7.42 -13.30
C LYS A 247 -9.76 -6.71 -13.57
N VAL A 248 -8.83 -6.77 -12.60
CA VAL A 248 -7.50 -6.21 -12.82
C VAL A 248 -6.79 -7.01 -13.90
N ASN A 249 -6.23 -6.31 -14.86
CA ASN A 249 -5.42 -6.90 -15.93
C ASN A 249 -4.26 -5.96 -16.29
N ASN A 250 -3.17 -6.55 -16.75
CA ASN A 250 -1.96 -5.86 -17.17
C ASN A 250 -1.49 -4.79 -16.18
N CYS A 251 -1.31 -5.20 -14.90
CA CYS A 251 -0.93 -4.30 -13.82
C CYS A 251 -0.25 -5.05 -12.67
N ALA A 252 0.54 -4.33 -11.88
CA ALA A 252 0.92 -4.77 -10.55
C ALA A 252 -0.27 -4.61 -9.58
N CYS A 253 -0.36 -5.47 -8.57
CA CYS A 253 -1.34 -5.34 -7.50
C CYS A 253 -0.69 -5.56 -6.14
N HIS A 254 -1.22 -4.87 -5.17
CA HIS A 254 -0.96 -5.04 -3.74
C HIS A 254 -2.28 -5.33 -3.05
N ALA A 255 -2.44 -6.54 -2.51
CA ALA A 255 -3.65 -6.93 -1.82
C ALA A 255 -3.40 -7.01 -0.31
N GLU A 256 -4.31 -6.48 0.49
CA GLU A 256 -4.30 -6.58 1.94
C GLU A 256 -5.33 -7.60 2.41
N VAL A 257 -4.90 -8.53 3.25
CA VAL A 257 -5.69 -9.67 3.71
C VAL A 257 -5.51 -9.84 5.20
N LYS A 258 -6.60 -10.04 5.93
CA LYS A 258 -6.57 -10.47 7.34
C LYS A 258 -7.04 -11.90 7.46
N VAL A 259 -6.54 -12.61 8.47
CA VAL A 259 -6.96 -13.99 8.74
C VAL A 259 -7.54 -14.07 10.14
N GLN A 260 -8.79 -14.54 10.25
CA GLN A 260 -9.47 -14.81 11.50
C GLN A 260 -9.96 -16.26 11.49
N ASP A 261 -9.64 -17.01 12.52
CA ASP A 261 -10.07 -18.42 12.68
C ASP A 261 -9.72 -19.31 11.47
N GLY A 262 -8.57 -19.04 10.83
CA GLY A 262 -8.10 -19.75 9.63
C GLY A 262 -8.75 -19.31 8.32
N GLN A 263 -9.72 -18.40 8.35
CA GLN A 263 -10.37 -17.83 7.17
C GLN A 263 -9.73 -16.51 6.77
N ALA A 264 -9.40 -16.38 5.48
CA ALA A 264 -8.86 -15.15 4.90
C ALA A 264 -9.99 -14.20 4.50
N TYR A 265 -9.78 -12.89 4.73
CA TYR A 265 -10.68 -11.81 4.37
C TYR A 265 -9.92 -10.71 3.65
N LEU A 266 -10.35 -10.34 2.47
CA LEU A 266 -9.81 -9.21 1.70
C LEU A 266 -10.17 -7.89 2.36
N MET A 267 -9.17 -7.12 2.74
CA MET A 267 -9.35 -5.77 3.26
C MET A 267 -9.34 -4.73 2.15
N GLU A 268 -8.38 -4.81 1.25
CA GLU A 268 -8.21 -3.87 0.14
C GLU A 268 -7.35 -4.48 -0.98
N ILE A 269 -7.54 -4.00 -2.22
CA ILE A 269 -6.64 -4.27 -3.35
C ILE A 269 -6.36 -2.96 -4.08
N GLY A 270 -5.10 -2.55 -4.06
CA GLY A 270 -4.61 -1.50 -4.93
C GLY A 270 -4.11 -2.09 -6.25
N ALA A 271 -4.64 -1.62 -7.38
CA ALA A 271 -4.15 -2.00 -8.71
C ALA A 271 -2.86 -1.20 -9.05
N ARG A 272 -1.88 -1.31 -8.18
CA ARG A 272 -0.61 -0.59 -8.18
C ARG A 272 0.42 -1.33 -7.32
N LEU A 273 1.67 -0.89 -7.35
CA LEU A 273 2.72 -1.38 -6.45
C LEU A 273 2.40 -1.04 -4.98
N GLY A 274 2.77 -1.91 -4.07
CA GLY A 274 2.72 -1.68 -2.63
C GLY A 274 3.72 -0.61 -2.18
N GLY A 275 3.39 0.06 -1.08
CA GLY A 275 4.27 1.01 -0.40
C GLY A 275 5.29 0.33 0.52
N ASP A 276 5.85 1.12 1.44
CA ASP A 276 6.70 0.65 2.54
C ASP A 276 7.86 -0.25 2.10
N PHE A 277 8.45 0.03 0.93
CA PHE A 277 9.50 -0.77 0.31
C PHE A 277 9.09 -2.23 -0.03
N ILE A 278 7.83 -2.62 0.17
CA ILE A 278 7.38 -3.99 -0.04
C ILE A 278 7.61 -4.41 -1.49
N SER A 279 7.07 -3.65 -2.46
CA SER A 279 7.20 -3.98 -3.88
C SER A 279 8.55 -3.60 -4.48
N THR A 280 9.24 -2.60 -3.94
CA THR A 280 10.50 -2.10 -4.50
C THR A 280 11.72 -2.90 -4.05
N GLU A 281 11.83 -3.16 -2.74
CA GLU A 281 13.01 -3.78 -2.13
C GLU A 281 12.71 -5.19 -1.61
N LEU A 282 11.69 -5.33 -0.72
CA LEU A 282 11.46 -6.59 -0.01
C LEU A 282 11.15 -7.75 -0.96
N THR A 283 10.23 -7.54 -1.91
CA THR A 283 9.83 -8.58 -2.88
C THR A 283 11.01 -8.97 -3.77
N HIS A 284 11.82 -8.01 -4.21
CA HIS A 284 13.02 -8.31 -4.98
C HIS A 284 14.03 -9.16 -4.17
N LEU A 285 14.33 -8.76 -2.96
CA LEU A 285 15.27 -9.46 -2.10
C LEU A 285 14.80 -10.86 -1.69
N SER A 286 13.50 -11.02 -1.45
CA SER A 286 12.92 -12.29 -0.96
C SER A 286 12.63 -13.30 -2.07
N THR A 287 12.45 -12.85 -3.31
CA THR A 287 12.10 -13.72 -4.44
C THR A 287 13.16 -13.79 -5.53
N GLY A 288 14.06 -12.80 -5.58
CA GLY A 288 14.95 -12.58 -6.71
C GLY A 288 14.29 -11.97 -7.94
N ILE A 289 12.97 -11.68 -7.90
CA ILE A 289 12.19 -11.13 -9.01
C ILE A 289 12.15 -9.60 -8.91
N ASP A 290 12.46 -8.92 -10.01
CA ASP A 290 12.35 -7.46 -10.07
C ASP A 290 10.90 -7.05 -10.40
N MET A 291 10.09 -6.90 -9.34
CA MET A 291 8.67 -6.55 -9.49
C MET A 291 8.47 -5.16 -10.11
N VAL A 292 9.37 -4.22 -9.88
CA VAL A 292 9.29 -2.88 -10.48
C VAL A 292 9.53 -2.94 -11.99
N ALA A 293 10.56 -3.69 -12.43
CA ALA A 293 10.79 -3.91 -13.85
C ALA A 293 9.62 -4.65 -14.51
N ALA A 294 9.04 -5.65 -13.83
CA ALA A 294 7.86 -6.36 -14.30
C ALA A 294 6.66 -5.43 -14.47
N ALA A 295 6.38 -4.55 -13.49
CA ALA A 295 5.29 -3.58 -13.56
C ALA A 295 5.47 -2.58 -14.71
N ILE A 296 6.70 -2.12 -14.95
CA ILE A 296 7.02 -1.23 -16.07
C ILE A 296 6.82 -1.95 -17.42
N SER A 297 7.29 -3.21 -17.55
CA SER A 297 7.10 -4.01 -18.75
C SER A 297 5.62 -4.18 -19.07
N VAL A 298 4.81 -4.53 -18.07
CA VAL A 298 3.37 -4.68 -18.22
C VAL A 298 2.69 -3.37 -18.67
N ALA A 299 3.08 -2.22 -18.10
CA ALA A 299 2.55 -0.91 -18.47
C ALA A 299 2.91 -0.50 -19.91
N LEU A 300 3.95 -1.10 -20.49
CA LEU A 300 4.36 -0.93 -21.89
C LEU A 300 3.78 -2.02 -22.83
N GLY A 301 2.89 -2.88 -22.32
CA GLY A 301 2.33 -3.98 -23.10
C GLY A 301 3.34 -5.09 -23.44
N MET A 302 4.41 -5.19 -22.66
CA MET A 302 5.44 -6.23 -22.81
C MET A 302 5.28 -7.33 -21.76
N GLU A 303 5.59 -8.57 -22.13
CA GLU A 303 5.59 -9.70 -21.19
C GLU A 303 6.59 -9.45 -20.05
N PRO A 304 6.17 -9.55 -18.77
CA PRO A 304 7.07 -9.36 -17.66
C PRO A 304 8.00 -10.56 -17.48
N ASP A 305 9.27 -10.30 -17.21
CA ASP A 305 10.19 -11.34 -16.77
C ASP A 305 10.05 -11.58 -15.27
N LEU A 306 9.43 -12.70 -14.90
CA LEU A 306 9.23 -13.13 -13.52
C LEU A 306 10.23 -14.21 -13.08
N THR A 307 11.35 -14.32 -13.77
CA THR A 307 12.43 -15.25 -13.40
C THR A 307 13.29 -14.65 -12.29
N PRO A 308 13.56 -15.37 -11.19
CA PRO A 308 14.50 -14.93 -10.17
C PRO A 308 15.90 -14.63 -10.76
N LYS A 309 16.44 -13.45 -10.49
CA LYS A 309 17.78 -13.03 -10.92
C LYS A 309 18.82 -13.14 -9.82
N THR A 310 18.38 -13.19 -8.58
CA THR A 310 19.23 -13.37 -7.40
C THR A 310 18.70 -14.51 -6.54
N GLN A 311 19.51 -14.99 -5.61
CA GLN A 311 19.07 -16.01 -4.65
C GLN A 311 18.05 -15.38 -3.68
N PRO A 312 16.88 -16.01 -3.48
CA PRO A 312 15.91 -15.57 -2.49
C PRO A 312 16.50 -15.58 -1.07
N GLN A 313 16.15 -14.57 -0.28
CA GLN A 313 16.59 -14.40 1.11
C GLN A 313 15.40 -14.19 2.04
N GLY A 314 15.61 -14.34 3.33
CA GLY A 314 14.72 -13.76 4.33
C GLY A 314 14.97 -12.26 4.41
N VAL A 315 13.91 -11.46 4.45
CA VAL A 315 13.98 -10.00 4.49
C VAL A 315 13.04 -9.47 5.55
N CYS A 316 13.48 -8.47 6.28
CA CYS A 316 12.68 -7.77 7.28
C CYS A 316 12.94 -6.28 7.22
N ILE A 317 11.87 -5.49 7.24
CA ILE A 317 11.92 -4.05 7.52
C ILE A 317 11.31 -3.77 8.88
N ARG A 318 11.95 -2.85 9.64
CA ARG A 318 11.41 -2.30 10.88
C ARG A 318 11.54 -0.80 10.87
N TYR A 319 10.59 -0.13 11.54
CA TYR A 319 10.53 1.31 11.66
C TYR A 319 10.79 1.77 13.09
N TRP A 320 11.58 2.84 13.25
CA TRP A 320 11.72 3.51 14.54
C TRP A 320 10.47 4.35 14.84
N HIS A 321 10.00 4.21 16.08
CA HIS A 321 8.89 4.98 16.65
C HIS A 321 9.21 5.35 18.11
N PRO A 322 10.20 6.23 18.33
CA PRO A 322 10.61 6.62 19.68
C PRO A 322 9.49 7.38 20.39
N THR A 323 9.64 7.57 21.70
CA THR A 323 8.73 8.42 22.48
C THR A 323 8.67 9.83 21.89
N PRO A 324 7.48 10.46 21.80
CA PRO A 324 7.36 11.82 21.31
C PRO A 324 8.20 12.81 22.12
N GLY A 325 8.84 13.79 21.47
CA GLY A 325 9.70 14.77 22.12
C GLY A 325 10.77 15.32 21.17
N ARG A 326 11.65 16.17 21.69
CA ARG A 326 12.78 16.70 20.90
C ARG A 326 13.88 15.64 20.80
N LEU A 327 14.31 15.30 19.61
CA LEU A 327 15.42 14.38 19.38
C LEU A 327 16.74 15.02 19.86
N VAL A 328 17.35 14.43 20.85
CA VAL A 328 18.56 14.97 21.48
C VAL A 328 19.82 14.15 21.23
N ALA A 329 19.68 12.85 20.92
CA ALA A 329 20.80 11.98 20.53
C ALA A 329 20.33 10.84 19.63
N ILE A 330 21.25 10.36 18.79
CA ILE A 330 21.15 9.10 18.04
C ILE A 330 22.36 8.29 18.49
N GLU A 331 22.11 7.16 19.16
CA GLU A 331 23.17 6.36 19.75
C GLU A 331 23.39 5.05 18.97
N ASN A 332 24.63 4.57 18.98
CA ASN A 332 25.02 3.26 18.44
C ASN A 332 24.71 3.06 16.93
N GLU A 333 24.74 4.11 16.12
CA GLU A 333 24.47 4.02 14.66
C GLU A 333 25.32 2.96 13.93
N ASP A 334 26.45 2.54 14.49
CA ASP A 334 27.30 1.49 13.92
C ASP A 334 26.59 0.13 13.84
N TYR A 335 25.54 -0.10 14.65
CA TYR A 335 24.69 -1.27 14.51
C TYR A 335 23.97 -1.31 13.15
N ALA A 336 23.62 -0.16 12.60
CA ALA A 336 22.99 -0.06 11.29
C ALA A 336 23.97 -0.20 10.11
N LYS A 337 25.31 -0.30 10.38
CA LYS A 337 26.33 -0.48 9.34
C LYS A 337 26.82 -1.93 9.20
N LYS A 338 26.14 -2.90 9.82
CA LYS A 338 26.48 -4.33 9.73
C LYS A 338 26.21 -4.90 8.35
N ASP A 339 26.96 -5.92 7.94
CA ASP A 339 26.93 -6.52 6.60
C ASP A 339 25.54 -7.03 6.16
N TYR A 340 24.70 -7.39 7.10
CA TYR A 340 23.34 -7.86 6.85
C TYR A 340 22.30 -6.73 6.73
N VAL A 341 22.67 -5.47 7.00
CA VAL A 341 21.81 -4.30 6.81
C VAL A 341 21.87 -3.89 5.35
N TYR A 342 20.77 -4.08 4.65
CA TYR A 342 20.64 -3.71 3.25
C TYR A 342 20.45 -2.19 3.07
N GLN A 343 19.58 -1.60 3.92
CA GLN A 343 19.28 -0.18 3.91
C GLN A 343 18.93 0.29 5.32
N TYR A 344 19.33 1.51 5.61
CA TYR A 344 19.05 2.19 6.88
C TYR A 344 18.92 3.69 6.64
N GLU A 345 17.92 4.30 7.26
CA GLU A 345 17.70 5.74 7.19
C GLU A 345 16.95 6.24 8.43
N ILE A 346 17.43 7.32 9.04
CA ILE A 346 16.70 8.10 10.04
C ILE A 346 16.14 9.34 9.36
N TYR A 347 14.85 9.61 9.54
CA TYR A 347 14.13 10.68 8.85
C TYR A 347 14.26 12.05 9.52
N HIS A 348 14.85 12.11 10.72
CA HIS A 348 14.96 13.30 11.56
C HIS A 348 16.42 13.67 11.82
N GLN A 349 16.63 14.95 12.10
CA GLN A 349 17.92 15.49 12.55
C GLN A 349 17.85 15.84 14.04
N LEU A 350 19.02 15.94 14.68
CA LEU A 350 19.09 16.38 16.06
C LEU A 350 18.43 17.76 16.22
N GLY A 351 17.54 17.86 17.19
CA GLY A 351 16.73 19.06 17.43
C GLY A 351 15.32 19.03 16.87
N ASP A 352 14.99 18.08 15.97
CA ASP A 352 13.64 17.93 15.45
C ASP A 352 12.66 17.45 16.53
N MET A 353 11.39 17.80 16.37
CA MET A 353 10.30 17.31 17.19
C MET A 353 9.78 16.00 16.61
N ILE A 354 9.90 14.94 17.37
CA ILE A 354 9.34 13.61 17.00
C ILE A 354 7.86 13.60 17.43
N PRO A 355 6.92 13.34 16.50
CA PRO A 355 5.51 13.25 16.81
C PRO A 355 5.14 11.91 17.46
N GLU A 356 3.95 11.86 18.04
CA GLU A 356 3.28 10.58 18.32
C GLU A 356 2.93 9.88 17.01
N VAL A 357 3.18 8.57 16.93
CA VAL A 357 2.93 7.78 15.71
C VAL A 357 1.43 7.49 15.59
N LYS A 358 0.76 8.23 14.71
CA LYS A 358 -0.66 8.10 14.35
C LYS A 358 -0.90 7.71 12.90
N SER A 359 0.16 7.79 12.09
CA SER A 359 0.17 7.41 10.68
C SER A 359 1.55 6.90 10.26
N SER A 360 1.65 6.30 9.10
CA SER A 360 2.92 5.83 8.54
C SER A 360 3.92 6.99 8.27
N LEU A 361 3.43 8.22 8.17
CA LEU A 361 4.27 9.42 7.99
C LEU A 361 4.96 9.89 9.27
N ASP A 362 4.50 9.42 10.43
CA ASP A 362 5.04 9.82 11.74
C ASP A 362 6.20 8.91 12.20
N ARG A 363 6.54 7.89 11.42
CA ARG A 363 7.67 7.00 11.70
C ARG A 363 8.99 7.76 11.55
N SER A 364 9.96 7.42 12.39
CA SER A 364 11.21 8.19 12.53
C SER A 364 12.40 7.66 11.74
N GLY A 365 12.24 6.57 11.01
CA GLY A 365 13.28 5.94 10.22
C GLY A 365 12.98 4.47 9.97
N HIS A 366 13.80 3.82 9.15
CA HIS A 366 13.67 2.39 8.87
C HIS A 366 15.02 1.69 8.77
N VAL A 367 15.00 0.38 8.98
CA VAL A 367 16.10 -0.53 8.64
C VAL A 367 15.55 -1.71 7.85
N ILE A 368 16.19 -2.04 6.74
CA ILE A 368 15.94 -3.26 5.95
C ILE A 368 17.12 -4.20 6.16
N VAL A 369 16.82 -5.42 6.56
CA VAL A 369 17.78 -6.46 6.88
C VAL A 369 17.55 -7.69 6.03
N THR A 370 18.64 -8.34 5.60
CA THR A 370 18.59 -9.64 4.91
C THR A 370 19.27 -10.74 5.73
N ALA A 371 18.78 -11.96 5.54
CA ALA A 371 19.34 -13.15 6.18
C ALA A 371 19.01 -14.42 5.35
N PRO A 372 19.62 -15.57 5.63
CA PRO A 372 19.25 -16.84 5.01
C PRO A 372 17.79 -17.22 5.20
N THR A 373 17.15 -16.83 6.31
CA THR A 373 15.74 -17.09 6.63
C THR A 373 15.02 -15.85 7.10
N ALA A 374 13.69 -15.79 6.91
CA ALA A 374 12.85 -14.69 7.39
C ALA A 374 12.94 -14.54 8.92
N LYS A 375 12.99 -15.63 9.67
CA LYS A 375 13.12 -15.61 11.13
C LYS A 375 14.43 -14.91 11.54
N GLU A 376 15.53 -15.26 10.93
CA GLU A 376 16.83 -14.65 11.22
C GLU A 376 16.86 -13.16 10.80
N ALA A 377 16.22 -12.79 9.67
CA ALA A 377 16.09 -11.41 9.25
C ALA A 377 15.30 -10.58 10.28
N ILE A 378 14.23 -11.14 10.86
CA ILE A 378 13.47 -10.50 11.94
C ILE A 378 14.35 -10.29 13.16
N ASP A 379 15.04 -11.33 13.63
CA ASP A 379 15.88 -11.27 14.82
C ASP A 379 16.99 -10.20 14.67
N ARG A 380 17.63 -10.13 13.49
CA ARG A 380 18.62 -9.10 13.18
C ARG A 380 18.03 -7.69 13.10
N ALA A 381 16.86 -7.52 12.52
CA ALA A 381 16.20 -6.21 12.43
C ALA A 381 15.76 -5.70 13.82
N GLU A 382 15.22 -6.57 14.66
CA GLU A 382 14.89 -6.24 16.05
C GLU A 382 16.13 -5.92 16.88
N ASP A 383 17.27 -6.60 16.64
CA ASP A 383 18.56 -6.27 17.26
C ASP A 383 19.02 -4.85 16.88
N VAL A 384 18.92 -4.47 15.60
CA VAL A 384 19.28 -3.11 15.16
C VAL A 384 18.37 -2.07 15.79
N ILE A 385 17.05 -2.27 15.74
CA ILE A 385 16.06 -1.34 16.33
C ILE A 385 16.29 -1.16 17.85
N SER A 386 16.64 -2.24 18.54
CA SER A 386 16.86 -2.21 19.99
C SER A 386 18.17 -1.53 20.39
N ASN A 387 19.17 -1.54 19.56
CA ASN A 387 20.51 -1.00 19.86
C ASN A 387 20.69 0.42 19.33
N VAL A 388 20.21 0.75 18.13
CA VAL A 388 20.21 2.14 17.64
C VAL A 388 19.09 2.91 18.30
N LYS A 389 19.43 3.83 19.19
CA LYS A 389 18.45 4.55 20.02
C LYS A 389 18.31 6.00 19.55
N LEU A 390 17.08 6.40 19.36
CA LEU A 390 16.69 7.78 19.15
C LEU A 390 16.19 8.35 20.50
N GLU A 391 17.05 9.10 21.18
CA GLU A 391 16.72 9.69 22.49
C GLU A 391 15.94 10.99 22.31
N THR A 392 14.81 11.08 22.98
CA THR A 392 13.92 12.26 23.00
C THR A 392 13.76 12.84 24.40
N LYS A 393 13.54 14.17 24.51
CA LYS A 393 13.25 14.91 25.73
C LYS A 393 12.07 15.83 25.55
#